data_780b0fab1f558fd2807d21a422085d78
#
_entry.id   780b0fab1f558fd2807d21a422085d78
#
_cell.length_a   1.000
_cell.length_b   1.000
_cell.length_c   1.000
_cell.angle_alpha   90.00
_cell.angle_beta   90.00
_cell.angle_gamma   90.00
#
_symmetry.space_group_name_H-M   'P 1'
#
loop_
_entity.id
_entity.type
_entity.pdbx_description
1 polymer ?
#
loop_
_entity_poly.entity_id
_entity_poly.type
_entity_poly.pdbx_seq_one_letter_code
_entity_poly.pdbx_strand_id
1 'polypeptide(L)'
;ERGDDLSELISDRLGGYIDSLLNERLLGILSTKENVNLLTLGFEKENLHEYTAVIAPIDIAGERLGTLFVYRHGREYDIDDIILCEYGTTVVGLEMLRSVHEEQAEEDRRLAMVHSAVGTLSSSEQEAMLHIFHELNGTEGTLVASKVADRVGINRSVIVNALRKLESAGVIQTRSSGMKGTYIKVLNDAVFDELEQIRRR
;
A
#
# COMPACT_ATOMS: atom_id res chain seq x y z
N GLU A 1 -20.80 27.44 0.13
CA GLU A 1 -19.99 28.47 0.85
C GLU A 1 -19.88 28.25 2.38
N ARG A 2 -20.33 27.12 2.96
CA ARG A 2 -20.27 26.86 4.42
C ARG A 2 -19.35 25.67 4.81
N GLY A 3 -18.59 25.12 3.88
CA GLY A 3 -17.69 23.98 4.12
C GLY A 3 -16.27 24.35 4.55
N ASP A 4 -15.91 25.63 4.49
CA ASP A 4 -14.51 26.05 4.66
C ASP A 4 -14.02 26.08 6.11
N ASP A 5 -14.92 26.03 7.08
CA ASP A 5 -14.56 26.19 8.50
C ASP A 5 -13.90 24.95 9.13
N LEU A 6 -14.10 23.77 8.57
CA LEU A 6 -13.47 22.52 9.02
C LEU A 6 -12.25 22.10 8.18
N SER A 7 -12.05 22.72 7.03
CA SER A 7 -11.00 22.36 6.06
C SER A 7 -9.57 22.54 6.57
N GLU A 8 -9.37 23.35 7.60
CA GLU A 8 -8.06 23.55 8.24
C GLU A 8 -7.60 22.32 9.04
N LEU A 9 -8.53 21.54 9.60
CA LEU A 9 -8.24 20.39 10.45
C LEU A 9 -8.50 19.05 9.74
N ILE A 10 -9.44 19.04 8.79
CA ILE A 10 -9.81 17.84 8.02
C ILE A 10 -9.87 18.23 6.54
N SER A 11 -9.07 17.57 5.71
CA SER A 11 -9.18 17.74 4.27
C SER A 11 -10.48 17.12 3.76
N ASP A 12 -11.21 17.85 2.92
CA ASP A 12 -12.41 17.39 2.22
C ASP A 12 -12.12 16.52 1.00
N ARG A 13 -10.82 16.28 0.71
CA ARG A 13 -10.36 15.48 -0.43
C ARG A 13 -10.08 14.06 -0.03
N LEU A 14 -10.47 13.12 -0.87
CA LEU A 14 -10.10 11.71 -0.71
C LEU A 14 -8.58 11.56 -0.66
N GLY A 15 -8.08 10.84 0.35
CA GLY A 15 -6.64 10.70 0.59
C GLY A 15 -5.98 11.96 1.15
N GLY A 16 -6.76 12.93 1.62
CA GLY A 16 -6.26 14.13 2.27
C GLY A 16 -5.74 13.87 3.69
N TYR A 17 -5.44 14.95 4.41
CA TYR A 17 -4.89 14.89 5.76
C TYR A 17 -5.94 15.20 6.82
N ILE A 18 -5.67 14.77 8.04
CA ILE A 18 -6.32 15.17 9.28
C ILE A 18 -5.26 15.72 10.23
N ASP A 19 -5.60 16.77 10.99
CA ASP A 19 -4.72 17.28 12.05
C ASP A 19 -4.39 16.19 13.07
N SER A 20 -3.11 16.10 13.49
CA SER A 20 -2.64 15.01 14.35
C SER A 20 -3.30 15.00 15.73
N LEU A 21 -3.54 16.17 16.34
CA LEU A 21 -4.17 16.27 17.65
C LEU A 21 -5.65 15.90 17.57
N LEU A 22 -6.33 16.32 16.50
CA LEU A 22 -7.70 15.91 16.24
C LEU A 22 -7.78 14.39 16.03
N ASN A 23 -6.87 13.83 15.26
CA ASN A 23 -6.81 12.38 15.03
C ASN A 23 -6.64 11.60 16.35
N GLU A 24 -5.74 12.03 17.23
CA GLU A 24 -5.56 11.41 18.55
C GLU A 24 -6.85 11.46 19.40
N ARG A 25 -7.54 12.59 19.39
CA ARG A 25 -8.83 12.75 20.09
C ARG A 25 -9.90 11.82 19.54
N LEU A 26 -9.99 11.70 18.21
CA LEU A 26 -10.95 10.81 17.56
C LEU A 26 -10.63 9.33 17.83
N LEU A 27 -9.36 8.94 17.82
CA LEU A 27 -8.93 7.59 18.16
C LEU A 27 -9.17 7.23 19.63
N GLY A 28 -9.16 8.21 20.52
CA GLY A 28 -9.53 8.04 21.94
C GLY A 28 -11.03 7.76 22.18
N ILE A 29 -11.86 7.92 21.17
CA ILE A 29 -13.31 7.63 21.24
C ILE A 29 -13.53 6.15 20.96
N LEU A 30 -13.90 5.39 22.00
CA LEU A 30 -14.05 3.92 21.94
C LEU A 30 -15.48 3.46 21.70
N SER A 31 -16.46 4.35 21.75
CA SER A 31 -17.87 4.06 21.50
C SER A 31 -18.53 5.27 20.83
N THR A 32 -19.61 5.06 20.12
CA THR A 32 -20.38 6.13 19.48
C THR A 32 -20.66 7.26 20.47
N LYS A 33 -20.34 8.49 20.05
CA LYS A 33 -20.65 9.72 20.76
C LYS A 33 -21.68 10.51 19.96
N GLU A 34 -22.77 10.84 20.63
CA GLU A 34 -23.92 11.51 20.06
C GLU A 34 -23.87 13.00 20.37
N ASN A 35 -24.30 13.82 19.43
CA ASN A 35 -24.51 15.26 19.61
C ASN A 35 -23.31 15.98 20.26
N VAL A 36 -22.11 15.61 19.84
CA VAL A 36 -20.86 16.20 20.32
C VAL A 36 -20.72 17.63 19.78
N ASN A 37 -20.49 18.59 20.66
CA ASN A 37 -20.17 19.94 20.24
C ASN A 37 -18.74 19.97 19.65
N LEU A 38 -18.57 20.58 18.48
CA LEU A 38 -17.28 20.62 17.78
C LEU A 38 -16.19 21.34 18.56
N LEU A 39 -16.53 22.30 19.41
CA LEU A 39 -15.57 22.99 20.27
C LEU A 39 -14.84 22.03 21.22
N THR A 40 -15.51 20.96 21.66
CA THR A 40 -14.90 19.96 22.54
C THR A 40 -13.82 19.12 21.84
N LEU A 41 -13.81 19.12 20.53
CA LEU A 41 -12.81 18.46 19.68
C LEU A 41 -11.63 19.36 19.32
N GLY A 42 -11.66 20.63 19.76
CA GLY A 42 -10.58 21.58 19.51
C GLY A 42 -10.76 22.47 18.29
N PHE A 43 -11.97 22.51 17.75
CA PHE A 43 -12.32 23.50 16.74
C PHE A 43 -12.62 24.83 17.44
N GLU A 44 -11.83 25.87 17.22
CA GLU A 44 -11.86 27.10 18.02
C GLU A 44 -12.67 28.26 17.40
N LYS A 45 -13.37 28.03 16.27
CA LYS A 45 -14.11 29.08 15.58
C LYS A 45 -15.47 29.35 16.22
N GLU A 46 -15.81 30.62 16.44
CA GLU A 46 -17.05 31.05 17.08
C GLU A 46 -18.33 30.56 16.36
N ASN A 47 -18.30 30.34 15.06
CA ASN A 47 -19.48 29.89 14.28
C ASN A 47 -19.78 28.39 14.48
N LEU A 48 -18.94 27.65 15.20
CA LEU A 48 -19.12 26.19 15.35
C LEU A 48 -19.95 25.78 16.54
N HIS A 49 -20.44 26.73 17.37
CA HIS A 49 -21.37 26.45 18.49
C HIS A 49 -22.66 25.77 18.07
N GLU A 50 -23.15 26.07 16.86
CA GLU A 50 -24.41 25.55 16.35
C GLU A 50 -24.25 24.23 15.62
N TYR A 51 -23.02 23.71 15.56
CA TYR A 51 -22.73 22.42 14.94
C TYR A 51 -22.65 21.31 15.99
N THR A 52 -23.35 20.22 15.71
CA THR A 52 -23.28 18.98 16.46
C THR A 52 -22.74 17.87 15.58
N ALA A 53 -22.03 16.92 16.19
CA ALA A 53 -21.46 15.78 15.49
C ALA A 53 -21.89 14.45 16.12
N VAL A 54 -21.94 13.44 15.29
CA VAL A 54 -21.87 12.03 15.68
C VAL A 54 -20.50 11.51 15.32
N ILE A 55 -19.85 10.87 16.26
CA ILE A 55 -18.53 10.27 16.09
C ILE A 55 -18.66 8.80 16.43
N ALA A 56 -18.50 7.95 15.44
CA ALA A 56 -18.64 6.52 15.62
C ALA A 56 -17.36 5.80 15.20
N PRO A 57 -16.77 4.98 16.08
CA PRO A 57 -15.62 4.16 15.75
C PRO A 57 -16.00 3.11 14.70
N ILE A 58 -15.11 2.85 13.76
CA ILE A 58 -15.23 1.75 12.80
C ILE A 58 -14.28 0.67 13.28
N ASP A 59 -14.80 -0.22 14.14
CA ASP A 59 -14.06 -1.34 14.73
C ASP A 59 -14.65 -2.66 14.25
N ILE A 60 -13.83 -3.50 13.64
CA ILE A 60 -14.23 -4.83 13.19
C ILE A 60 -13.27 -5.87 13.75
N ALA A 61 -13.79 -6.90 14.38
CA ALA A 61 -13.02 -7.99 14.97
C ALA A 61 -11.92 -7.55 15.97
N GLY A 62 -12.13 -6.41 16.62
CA GLY A 62 -11.17 -5.84 17.59
C GLY A 62 -10.09 -4.96 16.95
N GLU A 63 -10.17 -4.70 15.65
CA GLU A 63 -9.26 -3.81 14.93
C GLU A 63 -9.95 -2.49 14.59
N ARG A 64 -9.30 -1.36 14.96
CA ARG A 64 -9.75 -0.02 14.62
C ARG A 64 -9.37 0.32 13.19
N LEU A 65 -10.36 0.33 12.29
CA LEU A 65 -10.16 0.62 10.87
C LEU A 65 -10.32 2.10 10.53
N GLY A 66 -11.09 2.84 11.35
CA GLY A 66 -11.33 4.25 11.08
C GLY A 66 -12.31 4.90 12.06
N THR A 67 -12.76 6.09 11.72
CA THR A 67 -13.78 6.85 12.48
C THR A 67 -14.77 7.46 11.51
N LEU A 68 -16.05 7.20 11.70
CA LEU A 68 -17.11 7.94 11.05
C LEU A 68 -17.33 9.26 11.82
N PHE A 69 -17.18 10.37 11.13
CA PHE A 69 -17.41 11.69 11.65
C PHE A 69 -18.46 12.39 10.81
N VAL A 70 -19.65 12.59 11.37
CA VAL A 70 -20.78 13.24 10.70
C VAL A 70 -21.16 14.47 11.51
N TYR A 71 -21.30 15.61 10.87
CA TYR A 71 -21.68 16.84 11.54
C TYR A 71 -22.75 17.59 10.78
N ARG A 72 -23.55 18.37 11.50
CA ARG A 72 -24.58 19.26 10.93
C ARG A 72 -24.83 20.49 11.79
N HIS A 73 -25.43 21.48 11.17
CA HIS A 73 -25.79 22.76 11.82
C HIS A 73 -27.24 22.76 12.28
N GLY A 74 -27.50 23.37 13.45
CA GLY A 74 -28.80 23.81 13.91
C GLY A 74 -29.79 22.73 14.31
N ARG A 75 -29.41 21.44 14.33
CA ARG A 75 -30.29 20.33 14.73
C ARG A 75 -29.46 19.20 15.36
N GLU A 76 -29.97 18.65 16.46
CA GLU A 76 -29.41 17.45 17.07
C GLU A 76 -29.75 16.18 16.24
N TYR A 77 -28.92 15.17 16.35
CA TYR A 77 -29.15 13.84 15.80
C TYR A 77 -30.17 13.11 16.69
N ASP A 78 -31.18 12.51 16.07
CA ASP A 78 -32.12 11.65 16.74
C ASP A 78 -31.68 10.18 16.73
N ILE A 79 -32.46 9.31 17.37
CA ILE A 79 -32.13 7.90 17.51
C ILE A 79 -31.99 7.18 16.15
N ASP A 80 -32.83 7.57 15.17
CA ASP A 80 -32.78 6.95 13.84
C ASP A 80 -31.53 7.37 13.10
N ASP A 81 -31.10 8.63 13.23
CA ASP A 81 -29.82 9.12 12.73
C ASP A 81 -28.63 8.32 13.32
N ILE A 82 -28.66 8.07 14.64
CA ILE A 82 -27.60 7.32 15.34
C ILE A 82 -27.54 5.86 14.86
N ILE A 83 -28.70 5.19 14.79
CA ILE A 83 -28.80 3.82 14.28
C ILE A 83 -28.24 3.74 12.85
N LEU A 84 -28.57 4.73 12.01
CA LEU A 84 -28.02 4.77 10.64
C LEU A 84 -26.51 4.94 10.61
N CYS A 85 -25.96 5.79 11.49
CA CYS A 85 -24.50 5.93 11.63
C CYS A 85 -23.83 4.62 12.06
N GLU A 86 -24.35 3.93 13.07
CA GLU A 86 -23.81 2.67 13.56
C GLU A 86 -23.94 1.54 12.53
N TYR A 87 -25.05 1.48 11.81
CA TYR A 87 -25.18 0.57 10.68
C TYR A 87 -24.16 0.89 9.58
N GLY A 88 -23.99 2.19 9.27
CA GLY A 88 -23.01 2.66 8.29
C GLY A 88 -21.58 2.28 8.67
N THR A 89 -21.18 2.42 9.94
CA THR A 89 -19.84 2.01 10.41
C THR A 89 -19.60 0.51 10.22
N THR A 90 -20.63 -0.31 10.46
CA THR A 90 -20.54 -1.75 10.26
C THR A 90 -20.33 -2.12 8.79
N VAL A 91 -21.12 -1.54 7.89
CA VAL A 91 -21.04 -1.82 6.45
C VAL A 91 -19.69 -1.34 5.88
N VAL A 92 -19.30 -0.10 6.20
CA VAL A 92 -18.02 0.46 5.75
C VAL A 92 -16.85 -0.31 6.34
N GLY A 93 -16.92 -0.67 7.62
CA GLY A 93 -15.87 -1.44 8.29
C GLY A 93 -15.66 -2.82 7.67
N LEU A 94 -16.72 -3.53 7.31
CA LEU A 94 -16.60 -4.81 6.62
C LEU A 94 -15.95 -4.67 5.24
N GLU A 95 -16.28 -3.61 4.50
CA GLU A 95 -15.67 -3.36 3.19
C GLU A 95 -14.20 -2.94 3.33
N MET A 96 -13.86 -2.12 4.31
CA MET A 96 -12.46 -1.77 4.62
C MET A 96 -11.64 -3.01 4.98
N LEU A 97 -12.16 -3.86 5.85
CA LEU A 97 -11.49 -5.10 6.24
C LEU A 97 -11.27 -6.03 5.04
N ARG A 98 -12.26 -6.12 4.16
CA ARG A 98 -12.13 -6.88 2.91
C ARG A 98 -11.03 -6.33 2.02
N SER A 99 -10.97 -5.00 1.82
CA SER A 99 -9.91 -4.36 1.02
C SER A 99 -8.52 -4.64 1.58
N VAL A 100 -8.34 -4.52 2.90
CA VAL A 100 -7.06 -4.82 3.57
C VAL A 100 -6.65 -6.28 3.33
N HIS A 101 -7.59 -7.22 3.46
CA HIS A 101 -7.29 -8.63 3.21
C HIS A 101 -6.97 -8.93 1.74
N GLU A 102 -7.64 -8.26 0.80
CA GLU A 102 -7.36 -8.40 -0.64
C GLU A 102 -5.97 -7.87 -0.99
N GLU A 103 -5.58 -6.71 -0.46
CA GLU A 103 -4.24 -6.13 -0.63
C GLU A 103 -3.15 -7.03 -0.04
N GLN A 104 -3.36 -7.56 1.17
CA GLN A 104 -2.43 -8.47 1.81
C GLN A 104 -2.28 -9.78 1.02
N ALA A 105 -3.38 -10.36 0.56
CA ALA A 105 -3.37 -11.58 -0.24
C ALA A 105 -2.66 -11.38 -1.59
N GLU A 106 -2.78 -10.21 -2.20
CA GLU A 106 -2.06 -9.88 -3.45
C GLU A 106 -0.55 -9.75 -3.20
N GLU A 107 -0.15 -9.07 -2.11
CA GLU A 107 1.26 -8.96 -1.75
C GLU A 107 1.87 -10.32 -1.42
N ASP A 108 1.17 -11.15 -0.65
CA ASP A 108 1.62 -12.51 -0.35
C ASP A 108 1.80 -13.36 -1.63
N ARG A 109 0.92 -13.19 -2.62
CA ARG A 109 1.06 -13.86 -3.93
C ARG A 109 2.28 -13.34 -4.69
N ARG A 110 2.54 -12.02 -4.67
CA ARG A 110 3.71 -11.41 -5.32
C ARG A 110 5.01 -11.94 -4.71
N LEU A 111 5.08 -12.02 -3.39
CA LEU A 111 6.24 -12.56 -2.68
C LEU A 111 6.43 -14.06 -2.94
N ALA A 112 5.35 -14.85 -2.87
CA ALA A 112 5.39 -16.29 -3.13
C ALA A 112 5.83 -16.60 -4.57
N MET A 113 5.40 -15.80 -5.56
CA MET A 113 5.81 -15.93 -6.95
C MET A 113 7.34 -15.76 -7.08
N VAL A 114 7.89 -14.71 -6.49
CA VAL A 114 9.32 -14.41 -6.53
C VAL A 114 10.12 -15.51 -5.81
N HIS A 115 9.71 -15.88 -4.60
CA HIS A 115 10.36 -16.93 -3.83
C HIS A 115 10.44 -18.26 -4.62
N SER A 116 9.31 -18.66 -5.22
CA SER A 116 9.27 -19.85 -6.09
C SER A 116 10.18 -19.72 -7.30
N ALA A 117 10.14 -18.59 -8.00
CA ALA A 117 10.96 -18.37 -9.19
C ALA A 117 12.46 -18.40 -8.89
N VAL A 118 12.88 -17.68 -7.85
CA VAL A 118 14.30 -17.63 -7.42
C VAL A 118 14.76 -18.99 -6.90
N GLY A 119 13.90 -19.76 -6.23
CA GLY A 119 14.16 -21.13 -5.79
C GLY A 119 14.44 -22.12 -6.93
N THR A 120 13.99 -21.83 -8.16
CA THR A 120 14.33 -22.66 -9.34
C THR A 120 15.71 -22.39 -9.93
N LEU A 121 16.35 -21.30 -9.52
CA LEU A 121 17.68 -20.92 -10.01
C LEU A 121 18.76 -21.73 -9.28
N SER A 122 19.75 -22.19 -10.03
CA SER A 122 20.99 -22.71 -9.45
C SER A 122 21.79 -21.56 -8.81
N SER A 123 22.74 -21.89 -7.93
CA SER A 123 23.62 -20.90 -7.30
C SER A 123 24.34 -19.99 -8.32
N SER A 124 24.80 -20.56 -9.42
CA SER A 124 25.43 -19.78 -10.50
C SER A 124 24.45 -18.88 -11.24
N GLU A 125 23.19 -19.31 -11.38
CA GLU A 125 22.13 -18.49 -11.97
C GLU A 125 21.68 -17.36 -11.04
N GLN A 126 21.64 -17.60 -9.73
CA GLN A 126 21.35 -16.58 -8.72
C GLN A 126 22.44 -15.49 -8.70
N GLU A 127 23.72 -15.91 -8.70
CA GLU A 127 24.85 -15.00 -8.78
C GLU A 127 24.84 -14.18 -10.08
N ALA A 128 24.54 -14.81 -11.21
CA ALA A 128 24.39 -14.13 -12.49
C ALA A 128 23.30 -13.05 -12.45
N MET A 129 22.14 -13.35 -11.82
CA MET A 129 21.05 -12.39 -11.73
C MET A 129 21.35 -11.23 -10.80
N LEU A 130 22.05 -11.46 -9.68
CA LEU A 130 22.54 -10.38 -8.82
C LEU A 130 23.41 -9.38 -9.59
N HIS A 131 24.37 -9.88 -10.38
CA HIS A 131 25.22 -9.02 -11.20
C HIS A 131 24.43 -8.26 -12.27
N ILE A 132 23.46 -8.90 -12.90
CA ILE A 132 22.60 -8.28 -13.90
C ILE A 132 21.78 -7.14 -13.27
N PHE A 133 21.13 -7.38 -12.14
CA PHE A 133 20.31 -6.37 -11.48
C PHE A 133 21.15 -5.21 -10.93
N HIS A 134 22.34 -5.48 -10.44
CA HIS A 134 23.29 -4.43 -10.07
C HIS A 134 23.68 -3.54 -11.25
N GLU A 135 23.87 -4.13 -12.43
CA GLU A 135 24.24 -3.37 -13.63
C GLU A 135 23.05 -2.63 -14.24
N LEU A 136 21.82 -3.13 -14.06
CA LEU A 136 20.60 -2.46 -14.49
C LEU A 136 20.41 -1.09 -13.80
N ASN A 137 20.86 -0.98 -12.56
CA ASN A 137 20.77 0.23 -11.72
C ASN A 137 19.34 0.83 -11.69
N GLY A 138 18.32 -0.05 -11.61
CA GLY A 138 16.91 0.30 -11.60
C GLY A 138 16.05 -0.89 -11.99
N THR A 139 14.77 -0.61 -12.30
CA THR A 139 13.80 -1.65 -12.64
C THR A 139 13.80 -2.05 -14.12
N GLU A 140 14.49 -1.32 -14.98
CA GLU A 140 14.57 -1.64 -16.41
C GLU A 140 15.85 -1.14 -17.07
N GLY A 141 16.31 -1.82 -18.11
CA GLY A 141 17.48 -1.41 -18.87
C GLY A 141 17.87 -2.42 -19.96
N THR A 142 18.89 -2.06 -20.72
CA THR A 142 19.44 -2.93 -21.79
C THR A 142 20.84 -3.39 -21.44
N LEU A 143 21.06 -4.70 -21.46
CA LEU A 143 22.33 -5.35 -21.16
C LEU A 143 22.78 -6.23 -22.32
N VAL A 144 24.10 -6.36 -22.46
CA VAL A 144 24.71 -7.33 -23.36
C VAL A 144 25.18 -8.53 -22.53
N ALA A 145 24.40 -9.62 -22.53
CA ALA A 145 24.62 -10.78 -21.69
C ALA A 145 26.05 -11.38 -21.81
N SER A 146 26.69 -11.32 -23.00
CA SER A 146 28.08 -11.76 -23.18
C SER A 146 29.06 -10.85 -22.42
N LYS A 147 28.85 -9.53 -22.40
CA LYS A 147 29.76 -8.62 -21.69
C LYS A 147 29.64 -8.81 -20.16
N VAL A 148 28.44 -9.08 -19.66
CA VAL A 148 28.25 -9.40 -18.24
C VAL A 148 28.90 -10.73 -17.92
N ALA A 149 28.68 -11.75 -18.74
CA ALA A 149 29.28 -13.09 -18.61
C ALA A 149 30.80 -13.02 -18.53
N ASP A 150 31.44 -12.31 -19.49
CA ASP A 150 32.91 -12.16 -19.56
C ASP A 150 33.48 -11.45 -18.32
N ARG A 151 32.75 -10.43 -17.79
CA ARG A 151 33.20 -9.65 -16.63
C ARG A 151 33.14 -10.46 -15.33
N VAL A 152 32.11 -11.28 -15.18
CA VAL A 152 31.84 -12.03 -13.94
C VAL A 152 32.45 -13.44 -13.98
N GLY A 153 32.95 -13.89 -15.14
CA GLY A 153 33.49 -15.23 -15.32
C GLY A 153 32.44 -16.34 -15.36
N ILE A 154 31.20 -15.99 -15.71
CA ILE A 154 30.06 -16.90 -15.80
C ILE A 154 29.76 -17.21 -17.28
N ASN A 155 29.33 -18.42 -17.57
CA ASN A 155 28.96 -18.78 -18.94
C ASN A 155 27.68 -18.03 -19.36
N ARG A 156 27.66 -17.46 -20.57
CA ARG A 156 26.51 -16.77 -21.16
C ARG A 156 25.22 -17.60 -21.10
N SER A 157 25.34 -18.93 -21.25
CA SER A 157 24.17 -19.83 -21.16
C SER A 157 23.47 -19.79 -19.79
N VAL A 158 24.23 -19.61 -18.70
CA VAL A 158 23.72 -19.49 -17.34
C VAL A 158 22.83 -18.24 -17.24
N ILE A 159 23.32 -17.11 -17.75
CA ILE A 159 22.57 -15.85 -17.77
C ILE A 159 21.27 -16.02 -18.57
N VAL A 160 21.35 -16.59 -19.78
CA VAL A 160 20.16 -16.77 -20.64
C VAL A 160 19.13 -17.71 -20.00
N ASN A 161 19.57 -18.77 -19.33
CA ASN A 161 18.70 -19.70 -18.64
C ASN A 161 18.03 -19.05 -17.42
N ALA A 162 18.77 -18.29 -16.62
CA ALA A 162 18.25 -17.55 -15.48
C ALA A 162 17.17 -16.53 -15.93
N LEU A 163 17.45 -15.73 -16.94
CA LEU A 163 16.47 -14.79 -17.50
C LEU A 163 15.21 -15.50 -17.99
N ARG A 164 15.35 -16.62 -18.70
CA ARG A 164 14.20 -17.40 -19.19
C ARG A 164 13.34 -17.95 -18.04
N LYS A 165 13.96 -18.44 -16.97
CA LYS A 165 13.25 -18.95 -15.78
C LYS A 165 12.46 -17.84 -15.10
N LEU A 166 13.07 -16.69 -14.83
CA LEU A 166 12.39 -15.56 -14.21
C LEU A 166 11.29 -14.94 -15.12
N GLU A 167 11.52 -14.93 -16.43
CA GLU A 167 10.52 -14.49 -17.41
C GLU A 167 9.32 -15.45 -17.46
N SER A 168 9.59 -16.77 -17.50
CA SER A 168 8.54 -17.79 -17.49
C SER A 168 7.71 -17.77 -16.20
N ALA A 169 8.29 -17.32 -15.10
CA ALA A 169 7.60 -17.12 -13.82
C ALA A 169 6.88 -15.76 -13.72
N GLY A 170 6.99 -14.89 -14.74
CA GLY A 170 6.35 -13.57 -14.73
C GLY A 170 7.03 -12.54 -13.82
N VAL A 171 8.25 -12.81 -13.35
CA VAL A 171 9.02 -11.90 -12.48
C VAL A 171 9.68 -10.78 -13.27
N ILE A 172 10.13 -11.08 -14.47
CA ILE A 172 10.74 -10.13 -15.40
C ILE A 172 10.11 -10.29 -16.80
N GLN A 173 10.31 -9.28 -17.63
CA GLN A 173 10.07 -9.34 -19.07
C GLN A 173 11.37 -9.09 -19.80
N THR A 174 11.66 -9.86 -20.86
CA THR A 174 12.82 -9.65 -21.70
C THR A 174 12.44 -9.37 -23.16
N ARG A 175 13.25 -8.56 -23.82
CA ARG A 175 13.10 -8.27 -25.24
C ARG A 175 14.47 -8.22 -25.92
N SER A 176 14.68 -9.03 -26.94
CA SER A 176 15.91 -8.95 -27.73
C SER A 176 15.96 -7.65 -28.53
N SER A 177 17.06 -6.92 -28.42
CA SER A 177 17.36 -5.69 -29.19
C SER A 177 18.47 -5.90 -30.21
N GLY A 178 18.63 -7.13 -30.70
CA GLY A 178 19.65 -7.51 -31.66
C GLY A 178 21.07 -7.25 -31.16
N MET A 179 21.89 -6.53 -31.93
CA MET A 179 23.26 -6.18 -31.56
C MET A 179 23.39 -5.29 -30.32
N LYS A 180 22.31 -4.59 -29.92
CA LYS A 180 22.26 -3.72 -28.74
C LYS A 180 22.12 -4.52 -27.43
N GLY A 181 21.80 -5.82 -27.49
CA GLY A 181 21.67 -6.67 -26.32
C GLY A 181 20.23 -7.07 -26.01
N THR A 182 19.94 -7.35 -24.73
CA THR A 182 18.63 -7.73 -24.22
C THR A 182 18.12 -6.62 -23.32
N TYR A 183 16.96 -6.07 -23.64
CA TYR A 183 16.22 -5.22 -22.73
C TYR A 183 15.52 -6.09 -21.68
N ILE A 184 15.63 -5.69 -20.42
CA ILE A 184 15.06 -6.36 -19.26
C ILE A 184 14.21 -5.35 -18.54
N LYS A 185 13.00 -5.76 -18.15
CA LYS A 185 12.09 -5.00 -17.28
C LYS A 185 11.69 -5.91 -16.11
N VAL A 186 11.91 -5.45 -14.90
CA VAL A 186 11.45 -6.12 -13.67
C VAL A 186 9.97 -5.81 -13.48
N LEU A 187 9.15 -6.85 -13.37
CA LEU A 187 7.71 -6.77 -13.17
C LEU A 187 7.34 -6.92 -11.69
N ASN A 188 8.20 -7.61 -10.93
CA ASN A 188 8.04 -7.81 -9.50
C ASN A 188 9.36 -7.48 -8.80
N ASP A 189 9.42 -6.34 -8.16
CA ASP A 189 10.61 -5.77 -7.53
C ASP A 189 11.08 -6.51 -6.27
N ALA A 190 10.20 -7.30 -5.63
CA ALA A 190 10.59 -8.17 -4.52
C ALA A 190 11.73 -9.16 -4.89
N VAL A 191 12.00 -9.37 -6.19
CA VAL A 191 13.10 -10.20 -6.66
C VAL A 191 14.48 -9.68 -6.23
N PHE A 192 14.64 -8.38 -6.05
CA PHE A 192 15.89 -7.79 -5.59
C PHE A 192 16.20 -8.23 -4.17
N ASP A 193 15.22 -8.09 -3.27
CA ASP A 193 15.36 -8.44 -1.85
C ASP A 193 15.53 -9.93 -1.65
N GLU A 194 14.78 -10.76 -2.39
CA GLU A 194 14.88 -12.22 -2.32
C GLU A 194 16.28 -12.72 -2.72
N LEU A 195 16.84 -12.22 -3.81
CA LEU A 195 18.20 -12.57 -4.24
C LEU A 195 19.27 -12.09 -3.26
N GLU A 196 19.13 -10.90 -2.69
CA GLU A 196 20.06 -10.39 -1.68
C GLU A 196 20.01 -11.20 -0.37
N GLN A 197 18.85 -11.68 0.02
CA GLN A 197 18.69 -12.55 1.21
C GLN A 197 19.41 -13.89 1.02
N ILE A 198 19.31 -14.48 -0.16
CA ILE A 198 19.99 -15.76 -0.46
C ILE A 198 21.52 -15.58 -0.43
N ARG A 199 22.03 -14.47 -0.92
CA ARG A 199 23.47 -14.17 -0.90
C ARG A 199 24.04 -14.05 0.52
N ARG A 200 23.21 -13.66 1.49
CA ARG A 200 23.63 -13.50 2.90
C ARG A 200 23.60 -14.80 3.70
N ARG A 201 23.00 -15.85 3.16
CA ARG A 201 22.98 -17.20 3.77
C ARG A 201 24.17 -18.03 3.34
#